data_895b151f836f516fe55667ba1f52ad0d
#
_entry.id   895b151f836f516fe55667ba1f52ad0d
#
_cell.length_a   1.000
_cell.length_b   1.000
_cell.length_c   1.000
_cell.angle_alpha   90.00
_cell.angle_beta   90.00
_cell.angle_gamma   90.00
#
_symmetry.space_group_name_H-M   'P 1'
#
loop_
_entity.id
_entity.type
_entity.pdbx_description
1 polymer ?
#
loop_
_entity_poly.entity_id
_entity_poly.type
_entity_poly.pdbx_seq_one_letter_code
_entity_poly.pdbx_strand_id
1 'polypeptide(L)'
;MNYKTFILLPLFLVACNNTEEQLRQRATELCQYIPDHVLLERSKDYMTTDFYAVLDTMFNLPEHEAMDHEWLYYFVTGNGGTIADFEVVKVERTDPTHATATVNVRQQWEDGSFDEESDIEQHTLLMEKVDGQWLMSDFDGHKADCIRHIDLNRKEQARRDAISDYLIRKIAPQYLQGELCIPSLMIVSTELPEDTEAPAAKNDTALARVWLDCWVFWYNVACDTLKTISGGNHSGLMTLQQTNGKPAVSSFEQTADGAGFTPSAEKIFGPHYDIFQSMHANEDVREAVRQEQLRQYIRRHNLPIRYLQDYGWDAVELWDAAELEP
;
A
#
# COMPACT_ATOMS: atom_id res chain seq x y z
N MET A 1 -45.86 -61.60 1.36
CA MET A 1 -45.74 -60.14 1.07
C MET A 1 -44.67 -59.57 1.98
N ASN A 2 -43.45 -59.40 1.42
CA ASN A 2 -42.28 -58.96 2.20
C ASN A 2 -42.11 -57.46 2.08
N TYR A 3 -42.23 -56.75 3.16
CA TYR A 3 -41.90 -55.31 3.23
C TYR A 3 -40.40 -55.19 3.50
N LYS A 4 -39.62 -54.74 2.52
CA LYS A 4 -38.26 -54.22 2.72
C LYS A 4 -38.35 -52.74 3.03
N THR A 5 -38.29 -52.38 4.31
CA THR A 5 -38.10 -51.03 4.74
C THR A 5 -36.62 -50.71 4.61
N PHE A 6 -36.26 -49.89 3.64
CA PHE A 6 -34.90 -49.37 3.50
C PHE A 6 -34.73 -48.21 4.49
N ILE A 7 -33.89 -48.43 5.51
CA ILE A 7 -33.41 -47.41 6.42
C ILE A 7 -32.21 -46.73 5.72
N LEU A 8 -32.46 -45.59 5.09
CA LEU A 8 -31.45 -44.78 4.41
C LEU A 8 -31.00 -43.54 5.20
N LEU A 9 -31.19 -43.52 6.56
CA LEU A 9 -30.98 -42.31 7.36
C LEU A 9 -29.59 -42.16 8.01
N PRO A 10 -28.69 -43.13 8.20
CA PRO A 10 -27.43 -42.87 8.89
C PRO A 10 -26.29 -42.34 8.01
N LEU A 11 -26.37 -42.48 6.68
CA LEU A 11 -25.27 -42.06 5.78
C LEU A 11 -25.13 -40.54 5.63
N PHE A 12 -26.23 -39.79 5.73
CA PHE A 12 -26.18 -38.32 5.60
C PHE A 12 -25.61 -37.63 6.84
N LEU A 13 -25.89 -38.15 8.05
CA LEU A 13 -25.36 -37.58 9.28
C LEU A 13 -23.84 -37.82 9.44
N VAL A 14 -23.34 -38.95 9.00
CA VAL A 14 -21.90 -39.25 9.03
C VAL A 14 -21.12 -38.42 8.01
N ALA A 15 -21.70 -38.17 6.84
CA ALA A 15 -21.08 -37.30 5.83
C ALA A 15 -21.04 -35.82 6.26
N CYS A 16 -22.08 -35.33 6.96
CA CYS A 16 -22.09 -33.95 7.48
C CYS A 16 -21.08 -33.77 8.62
N ASN A 17 -21.03 -34.67 9.58
CA ASN A 17 -20.07 -34.63 10.68
C ASN A 17 -18.61 -34.69 10.19
N ASN A 18 -18.32 -35.52 9.18
CA ASN A 18 -16.98 -35.61 8.60
C ASN A 18 -16.58 -34.29 7.90
N THR A 19 -17.52 -33.57 7.31
CA THR A 19 -17.23 -32.30 6.62
C THR A 19 -17.00 -31.14 7.61
N GLU A 20 -17.76 -31.06 8.70
CA GLU A 20 -17.52 -30.05 9.74
C GLU A 20 -16.22 -30.32 10.50
N GLU A 21 -15.91 -31.58 10.76
CA GLU A 21 -14.63 -31.97 11.36
C GLU A 21 -13.45 -31.60 10.46
N GLN A 22 -13.53 -31.86 9.15
CA GLN A 22 -12.51 -31.45 8.19
C GLN A 22 -12.33 -29.93 8.14
N LEU A 23 -13.43 -29.17 8.18
CA LEU A 23 -13.39 -27.71 8.22
C LEU A 23 -12.73 -27.22 9.50
N ARG A 24 -13.14 -27.76 10.67
CA ARG A 24 -12.55 -27.42 11.96
C ARG A 24 -11.06 -27.75 11.99
N GLN A 25 -10.69 -28.95 11.54
CA GLN A 25 -9.29 -29.37 11.45
C GLN A 25 -8.49 -28.40 10.59
N ARG A 26 -9.02 -28.02 9.41
CA ARG A 26 -8.31 -27.12 8.49
C ARG A 26 -8.15 -25.70 9.06
N ALA A 27 -9.19 -25.16 9.71
CA ALA A 27 -9.09 -23.88 10.42
C ALA A 27 -8.06 -23.96 11.57
N THR A 28 -8.06 -25.07 12.34
CA THR A 28 -7.09 -25.29 13.41
C THR A 28 -5.65 -25.40 12.88
N GLU A 29 -5.45 -26.10 11.76
CA GLU A 29 -4.13 -26.20 11.12
C GLU A 29 -3.61 -24.81 10.72
N LEU A 30 -4.43 -23.94 10.11
CA LEU A 30 -4.07 -22.57 9.85
C LEU A 30 -3.65 -21.84 11.13
N CYS A 31 -4.46 -21.95 12.18
CA CYS A 31 -4.23 -21.30 13.46
C CYS A 31 -2.97 -21.77 14.21
N GLN A 32 -2.48 -22.99 13.95
CA GLN A 32 -1.25 -23.51 14.58
C GLN A 32 0.03 -22.77 14.17
N TYR A 33 0.00 -22.05 13.04
CA TYR A 33 1.17 -21.29 12.59
C TYR A 33 1.30 -19.91 13.24
N ILE A 34 0.26 -19.44 13.93
CA ILE A 34 0.17 -18.06 14.40
C ILE A 34 1.18 -17.67 15.47
N PRO A 35 1.47 -18.52 16.50
CA PRO A 35 2.46 -18.16 17.50
C PRO A 35 3.90 -18.06 16.98
N ASP A 36 4.17 -18.65 15.82
CA ASP A 36 5.50 -18.75 15.22
C ASP A 36 5.72 -17.70 14.10
N HIS A 37 5.05 -16.56 14.13
CA HIS A 37 5.10 -15.53 13.10
C HIS A 37 4.73 -16.05 11.70
N VAL A 38 3.44 -15.98 11.37
CA VAL A 38 2.96 -16.48 10.08
C VAL A 38 3.26 -15.47 8.98
N LEU A 39 4.39 -15.68 8.32
CA LEU A 39 4.66 -15.03 7.05
C LEU A 39 3.58 -15.41 6.03
N LEU A 40 3.15 -14.46 5.23
CA LEU A 40 2.12 -14.65 4.19
C LEU A 40 2.45 -15.86 3.29
N GLU A 41 3.71 -16.04 2.91
CA GLU A 41 4.16 -17.15 2.08
C GLU A 41 3.84 -18.54 2.69
N ARG A 42 3.97 -18.68 4.00
CA ARG A 42 3.67 -19.95 4.71
C ARG A 42 2.17 -20.24 4.77
N SER A 43 1.33 -19.22 4.68
CA SER A 43 -0.13 -19.35 4.71
C SER A 43 -0.74 -19.66 3.36
N LYS A 44 0.04 -19.68 2.29
CA LYS A 44 -0.41 -19.84 0.89
C LYS A 44 -1.27 -21.09 0.67
N ASP A 45 -0.89 -22.23 1.28
CA ASP A 45 -1.61 -23.50 1.13
C ASP A 45 -2.93 -23.56 1.93
N TYR A 46 -3.21 -22.54 2.73
CA TYR A 46 -4.42 -22.39 3.53
C TYR A 46 -5.36 -21.32 3.02
N MET A 47 -4.94 -20.54 2.01
CA MET A 47 -5.72 -19.46 1.40
C MET A 47 -6.18 -19.80 -0.01
N THR A 48 -7.30 -19.22 -0.41
CA THR A 48 -7.67 -19.20 -1.84
C THR A 48 -6.66 -18.38 -2.63
N THR A 49 -6.42 -18.76 -3.86
CA THR A 49 -5.41 -18.08 -4.72
C THR A 49 -5.68 -16.58 -4.86
N ASP A 50 -6.94 -16.19 -4.93
CA ASP A 50 -7.32 -14.77 -5.08
C ASP A 50 -7.15 -13.98 -3.77
N PHE A 51 -7.42 -14.57 -2.61
CA PHE A 51 -7.17 -13.89 -1.34
C PHE A 51 -5.68 -13.74 -1.06
N TYR A 52 -4.91 -14.80 -1.30
CA TYR A 52 -3.45 -14.72 -1.24
C TYR A 52 -2.89 -13.63 -2.15
N ALA A 53 -3.34 -13.57 -3.41
CA ALA A 53 -2.86 -12.57 -4.37
C ALA A 53 -3.22 -11.13 -3.96
N VAL A 54 -4.36 -10.91 -3.31
CA VAL A 54 -4.72 -9.59 -2.76
C VAL A 54 -3.77 -9.20 -1.64
N LEU A 55 -3.50 -10.09 -0.67
CA LEU A 55 -2.58 -9.82 0.43
C LEU A 55 -1.15 -9.62 -0.08
N ASP A 56 -0.67 -10.49 -0.97
CA ASP A 56 0.65 -10.37 -1.58
C ASP A 56 0.81 -9.02 -2.30
N THR A 57 -0.20 -8.59 -3.05
CA THR A 57 -0.18 -7.27 -3.70
C THR A 57 -0.14 -6.15 -2.68
N MET A 58 -0.91 -6.24 -1.59
CA MET A 58 -0.98 -5.21 -0.56
C MET A 58 0.33 -5.07 0.21
N PHE A 59 0.92 -6.18 0.66
CA PHE A 59 2.18 -6.17 1.40
C PHE A 59 3.40 -5.79 0.55
N ASN A 60 3.28 -5.86 -0.78
CA ASN A 60 4.31 -5.36 -1.70
C ASN A 60 4.08 -3.90 -2.12
N LEU A 61 3.14 -3.16 -1.50
CA LEU A 61 3.03 -1.72 -1.70
C LEU A 61 4.19 -1.00 -0.98
N PRO A 62 4.69 0.13 -1.53
CA PRO A 62 5.84 0.85 -0.95
C PRO A 62 5.67 1.23 0.52
N GLU A 63 4.46 1.55 0.97
CA GLU A 63 4.16 1.89 2.36
C GLU A 63 4.26 0.70 3.33
N HIS A 64 4.26 -0.51 2.81
CA HIS A 64 4.39 -1.74 3.60
C HIS A 64 5.77 -2.40 3.48
N GLU A 65 6.71 -1.78 2.78
CA GLU A 65 8.03 -2.35 2.48
C GLU A 65 8.87 -2.70 3.73
N ALA A 66 8.65 -1.98 4.83
CA ALA A 66 9.32 -2.26 6.11
C ALA A 66 8.55 -3.27 6.99
N MET A 67 7.45 -3.83 6.51
CA MET A 67 6.64 -4.77 7.26
C MET A 67 7.04 -6.20 6.88
N ASP A 68 7.27 -7.03 7.87
CA ASP A 68 7.56 -8.46 7.71
C ASP A 68 6.29 -9.20 7.29
N HIS A 69 5.72 -9.03 6.17
CA HIS A 69 4.55 -9.74 5.57
C HIS A 69 3.76 -10.67 6.54
N GLU A 70 3.71 -10.30 7.81
CA GLU A 70 3.00 -11.01 8.88
C GLU A 70 1.51 -10.61 8.85
N TRP A 71 0.80 -11.07 7.83
CA TRP A 71 -0.54 -10.63 7.48
C TRP A 71 -1.53 -10.69 8.64
N LEU A 72 -1.43 -11.68 9.52
CA LEU A 72 -2.36 -11.81 10.62
C LEU A 72 -2.09 -10.79 11.72
N TYR A 73 -0.83 -10.54 12.05
CA TYR A 73 -0.47 -9.48 12.99
C TYR A 73 -0.93 -8.11 12.51
N TYR A 74 -0.82 -7.85 11.22
CA TYR A 74 -1.33 -6.62 10.62
C TYR A 74 -2.82 -6.40 10.88
N PHE A 75 -3.65 -7.46 10.77
CA PHE A 75 -5.10 -7.37 10.97
C PHE A 75 -5.55 -7.45 12.42
N VAL A 76 -4.79 -8.09 13.30
CA VAL A 76 -5.22 -8.38 14.68
C VAL A 76 -4.56 -7.45 15.69
N THR A 77 -3.24 -7.29 15.64
CA THR A 77 -2.53 -6.56 16.71
C THR A 77 -2.30 -5.09 16.42
N GLY A 78 -2.35 -4.66 15.17
CA GLY A 78 -2.26 -3.27 14.70
C GLY A 78 -1.07 -2.42 15.17
N ASN A 79 -0.65 -2.51 16.41
CA ASN A 79 0.35 -1.61 17.02
C ASN A 79 1.33 -2.30 17.97
N GLY A 80 1.62 -3.56 17.81
CA GLY A 80 2.56 -4.27 18.66
C GLY A 80 1.85 -5.17 19.67
N GLY A 81 2.51 -6.20 20.03
CA GLY A 81 2.00 -7.33 20.80
C GLY A 81 2.15 -8.60 19.97
N THR A 82 2.03 -9.72 20.63
CA THR A 82 2.09 -11.04 19.99
C THR A 82 0.76 -11.75 20.16
N ILE A 83 0.49 -12.74 19.31
CA ILE A 83 -0.66 -13.61 19.47
C ILE A 83 -0.22 -14.79 20.33
N ALA A 84 -0.82 -14.90 21.54
CA ALA A 84 -0.48 -15.96 22.48
C ALA A 84 -1.26 -17.25 22.24
N ASP A 85 -2.51 -17.13 21.77
CA ASP A 85 -3.41 -18.26 21.61
C ASP A 85 -4.43 -17.99 20.51
N PHE A 86 -4.84 -19.06 19.84
CA PHE A 86 -5.82 -19.01 18.76
C PHE A 86 -6.72 -20.23 18.83
N GLU A 87 -7.98 -20.03 19.16
CA GLU A 87 -8.94 -21.08 19.36
C GLU A 87 -10.07 -21.04 18.33
N VAL A 88 -10.31 -22.14 17.61
CA VAL A 88 -11.49 -22.29 16.76
C VAL A 88 -12.70 -22.63 17.62
N VAL A 89 -13.55 -21.63 17.85
CA VAL A 89 -14.75 -21.75 18.72
C VAL A 89 -15.89 -22.45 17.98
N LYS A 90 -16.15 -22.03 16.73
CA LYS A 90 -17.32 -22.48 15.96
C LYS A 90 -16.99 -22.61 14.48
N VAL A 91 -17.62 -23.57 13.82
CA VAL A 91 -17.64 -23.69 12.36
C VAL A 91 -19.06 -23.82 11.88
N GLU A 92 -19.45 -23.12 10.83
CA GLU A 92 -20.79 -23.12 10.25
C GLU A 92 -20.70 -23.18 8.73
N ARG A 93 -21.34 -24.17 8.14
CA ARG A 93 -21.50 -24.23 6.69
C ARG A 93 -22.66 -23.36 6.24
N THR A 94 -22.39 -22.48 5.27
CA THR A 94 -23.41 -21.68 4.61
C THR A 94 -24.04 -22.44 3.45
N ASP A 95 -23.21 -23.17 2.71
CA ASP A 95 -23.60 -24.01 1.56
C ASP A 95 -22.56 -25.16 1.34
N PRO A 96 -22.65 -25.99 0.28
CA PRO A 96 -21.70 -27.07 0.03
C PRO A 96 -20.25 -26.64 -0.14
N THR A 97 -20.00 -25.37 -0.52
CA THR A 97 -18.69 -24.83 -0.86
C THR A 97 -18.25 -23.65 0.02
N HIS A 98 -19.14 -23.10 0.83
CA HIS A 98 -18.84 -21.96 1.70
C HIS A 98 -19.13 -22.26 3.15
N ALA A 99 -18.30 -21.73 4.04
CA ALA A 99 -18.41 -21.86 5.48
C ALA A 99 -17.77 -20.66 6.19
N THR A 100 -18.06 -20.53 7.48
CA THR A 100 -17.38 -19.61 8.39
C THR A 100 -16.76 -20.39 9.54
N ALA A 101 -15.57 -19.97 9.97
CA ALA A 101 -14.99 -20.40 11.23
C ALA A 101 -14.84 -19.18 12.14
N THR A 102 -15.47 -19.23 13.30
CA THR A 102 -15.29 -18.20 14.34
C THR A 102 -14.12 -18.61 15.21
N VAL A 103 -13.20 -17.70 15.44
CA VAL A 103 -11.97 -17.92 16.18
C VAL A 103 -11.84 -16.88 17.28
N ASN A 104 -11.36 -17.31 18.45
CA ASN A 104 -10.92 -16.41 19.51
C ASN A 104 -9.41 -16.25 19.38
N VAL A 105 -8.93 -15.01 19.34
CA VAL A 105 -7.52 -14.67 19.33
C VAL A 105 -7.19 -14.00 20.65
N ARG A 106 -6.20 -14.52 21.36
CA ARG A 106 -5.67 -13.90 22.57
C ARG A 106 -4.39 -13.15 22.25
N GLN A 107 -4.39 -11.85 22.50
CA GLN A 107 -3.21 -11.01 22.39
C GLN A 107 -2.39 -11.03 23.68
N GLN A 108 -1.09 -10.84 23.56
CA GLN A 108 -0.13 -10.76 24.66
C GLN A 108 0.78 -9.56 24.45
N TRP A 109 1.02 -8.80 25.52
CA TRP A 109 1.95 -7.69 25.50
C TRP A 109 3.41 -8.17 25.46
N GLU A 110 4.34 -7.30 25.05
CA GLU A 110 5.77 -7.63 24.95
C GLU A 110 6.39 -8.13 26.28
N ASP A 111 5.85 -7.73 27.42
CA ASP A 111 6.30 -8.17 28.75
C ASP A 111 5.72 -9.54 29.16
N GLY A 112 4.96 -10.16 28.28
CA GLY A 112 4.30 -11.45 28.52
C GLY A 112 3.03 -11.35 29.35
N SER A 113 2.59 -10.15 29.74
CA SER A 113 1.33 -9.95 30.43
C SER A 113 0.16 -9.95 29.47
N PHE A 114 -1.02 -10.33 29.94
CA PHE A 114 -2.29 -10.19 29.26
C PHE A 114 -3.40 -9.90 30.28
N ASP A 115 -4.40 -9.18 29.86
CA ASP A 115 -5.61 -8.93 30.66
C ASP A 115 -6.64 -10.01 30.29
N GLU A 116 -6.93 -10.90 31.24
CA GLU A 116 -7.68 -12.16 30.99
C GLU A 116 -9.06 -11.96 30.34
N GLU A 117 -9.68 -10.79 30.45
CA GLU A 117 -11.01 -10.53 29.88
C GLU A 117 -11.01 -9.63 28.65
N SER A 118 -10.05 -8.71 28.51
CA SER A 118 -10.03 -7.71 27.43
C SER A 118 -9.16 -8.08 26.23
N ASP A 119 -8.26 -9.05 26.39
CA ASP A 119 -7.27 -9.39 25.37
C ASP A 119 -7.71 -10.57 24.49
N ILE A 120 -8.98 -11.00 24.59
CA ILE A 120 -9.55 -12.00 23.69
C ILE A 120 -10.48 -11.32 22.71
N GLU A 121 -10.10 -11.32 21.45
CA GLU A 121 -10.92 -10.82 20.36
C GLU A 121 -11.47 -11.96 19.51
N GLN A 122 -12.70 -11.78 19.03
CA GLN A 122 -13.35 -12.78 18.19
C GLN A 122 -13.31 -12.33 16.73
N HIS A 123 -12.77 -13.20 15.88
CA HIS A 123 -12.61 -12.99 14.46
C HIS A 123 -13.36 -14.04 13.64
N THR A 124 -13.57 -13.75 12.35
CA THR A 124 -14.27 -14.63 11.42
C THR A 124 -13.40 -14.96 10.23
N LEU A 125 -13.11 -16.24 10.04
CA LEU A 125 -12.51 -16.75 8.81
C LEU A 125 -13.65 -17.14 7.84
N LEU A 126 -13.70 -16.54 6.66
CA LEU A 126 -14.52 -17.03 5.57
C LEU A 126 -13.77 -18.15 4.85
N MET A 127 -14.42 -19.30 4.72
CA MET A 127 -13.82 -20.50 4.14
C MET A 127 -14.55 -20.89 2.85
N GLU A 128 -13.77 -21.22 1.82
CA GLU A 128 -14.28 -21.74 0.55
C GLU A 128 -13.68 -23.10 0.24
N LYS A 129 -14.47 -24.02 -0.32
CA LYS A 129 -14.02 -25.34 -0.69
C LYS A 129 -13.60 -25.37 -2.16
N VAL A 130 -12.29 -25.43 -2.38
CA VAL A 130 -11.65 -25.47 -3.71
C VAL A 130 -10.99 -26.84 -3.88
N ASP A 131 -11.29 -27.58 -4.94
CA ASP A 131 -10.75 -28.91 -5.25
C ASP A 131 -10.85 -29.92 -4.08
N GLY A 132 -11.92 -29.79 -3.29
CA GLY A 132 -12.20 -30.67 -2.15
C GLY A 132 -11.55 -30.24 -0.83
N GLN A 133 -10.71 -29.23 -0.83
CA GLN A 133 -10.06 -28.67 0.37
C GLN A 133 -10.72 -27.36 0.82
N TRP A 134 -10.83 -27.15 2.13
CA TRP A 134 -11.28 -25.90 2.69
C TRP A 134 -10.10 -24.94 2.79
N LEU A 135 -10.24 -23.76 2.17
CA LEU A 135 -9.26 -22.68 2.14
C LEU A 135 -9.89 -21.40 2.68
N MET A 136 -9.12 -20.56 3.33
CA MET A 136 -9.56 -19.24 3.76
C MET A 136 -9.69 -18.31 2.55
N SER A 137 -10.86 -17.71 2.37
CA SER A 137 -11.16 -16.79 1.27
C SER A 137 -11.23 -15.33 1.71
N ASP A 138 -11.35 -15.09 3.02
CA ASP A 138 -11.32 -13.76 3.63
C ASP A 138 -11.11 -13.88 5.15
N PHE A 139 -10.63 -12.82 5.77
CA PHE A 139 -10.51 -12.64 7.22
C PHE A 139 -11.24 -11.36 7.61
N ASP A 140 -12.30 -11.47 8.41
CA ASP A 140 -13.14 -10.36 8.90
C ASP A 140 -13.69 -9.39 7.82
N GLY A 141 -13.68 -9.77 6.55
CA GLY A 141 -14.06 -8.88 5.45
C GLY A 141 -12.93 -7.97 4.97
N HIS A 142 -11.71 -8.13 5.47
CA HIS A 142 -10.55 -7.28 5.11
C HIS A 142 -10.14 -7.37 3.64
N LYS A 143 -10.47 -8.44 2.93
CA LYS A 143 -10.18 -8.57 1.49
C LYS A 143 -10.71 -7.39 0.68
N ALA A 144 -11.94 -6.96 0.97
CA ALA A 144 -12.54 -5.82 0.28
C ALA A 144 -11.81 -4.51 0.59
N ASP A 145 -11.37 -4.33 1.83
CA ASP A 145 -10.60 -3.16 2.25
C ASP A 145 -9.20 -3.15 1.62
N CYS A 146 -8.53 -4.29 1.57
CA CYS A 146 -7.25 -4.44 0.87
C CYS A 146 -7.38 -4.09 -0.62
N ILE A 147 -8.40 -4.60 -1.31
CA ILE A 147 -8.66 -4.27 -2.72
C ILE A 147 -8.86 -2.77 -2.90
N ARG A 148 -9.66 -2.14 -2.03
CA ARG A 148 -9.89 -0.69 -2.07
C ARG A 148 -8.59 0.09 -1.85
N HIS A 149 -7.77 -0.32 -0.89
CA HIS A 149 -6.48 0.30 -0.61
C HIS A 149 -5.51 0.19 -1.79
N ILE A 150 -5.40 -0.99 -2.38
CA ILE A 150 -4.60 -1.22 -3.59
C ILE A 150 -5.06 -0.32 -4.75
N ASP A 151 -6.37 -0.18 -4.95
CA ASP A 151 -6.91 0.66 -6.01
C ASP A 151 -6.65 2.16 -5.77
N LEU A 152 -6.74 2.62 -4.53
CA LEU A 152 -6.39 4.00 -4.17
C LEU A 152 -4.90 4.27 -4.40
N ASN A 153 -4.03 3.35 -3.98
CA ASN A 153 -2.59 3.45 -4.20
C ASN A 153 -2.24 3.49 -5.71
N ARG A 154 -2.85 2.63 -6.52
CA ARG A 154 -2.67 2.64 -7.99
C ARG A 154 -3.12 3.95 -8.62
N LYS A 155 -4.23 4.53 -8.19
CA LYS A 155 -4.71 5.83 -8.68
C LYS A 155 -3.75 6.94 -8.29
N GLU A 156 -3.25 6.95 -7.06
CA GLU A 156 -2.27 7.94 -6.60
C GLU A 156 -0.96 7.81 -7.39
N GLN A 157 -0.45 6.59 -7.56
CA GLN A 157 0.76 6.36 -8.34
C GLN A 157 0.59 6.83 -9.81
N ALA A 158 -0.56 6.57 -10.41
CA ALA A 158 -0.84 7.04 -11.77
C ALA A 158 -0.86 8.59 -11.87
N ARG A 159 -1.34 9.29 -10.83
CA ARG A 159 -1.26 10.75 -10.75
C ARG A 159 0.19 11.23 -10.62
N ARG A 160 0.98 10.62 -9.75
CA ARG A 160 2.40 10.94 -9.58
C ARG A 160 3.20 10.71 -10.86
N ASP A 161 2.95 9.61 -11.55
CA ASP A 161 3.58 9.30 -12.83
C ASP A 161 3.22 10.35 -13.90
N ALA A 162 1.96 10.80 -13.96
CA ALA A 162 1.53 11.85 -14.88
C ALA A 162 2.20 13.21 -14.59
N ILE A 163 2.37 13.56 -13.32
CA ILE A 163 3.09 14.77 -12.88
C ILE A 163 4.57 14.66 -13.27
N SER A 164 5.23 13.56 -12.96
CA SER A 164 6.62 13.29 -13.30
C SER A 164 6.85 13.35 -14.81
N ASP A 165 6.00 12.71 -15.59
CA ASP A 165 6.03 12.76 -17.05
C ASP A 165 5.93 14.18 -17.60
N TYR A 166 5.04 15.01 -17.03
CA TYR A 166 4.93 16.41 -17.41
C TYR A 166 6.19 17.20 -17.09
N LEU A 167 6.73 17.05 -15.87
CA LEU A 167 7.95 17.72 -15.45
C LEU A 167 9.14 17.34 -16.34
N ILE A 168 9.31 16.06 -16.64
CA ILE A 168 10.38 15.55 -17.51
C ILE A 168 10.26 16.14 -18.93
N ARG A 169 9.04 16.18 -19.48
CA ARG A 169 8.85 16.63 -20.88
C ARG A 169 8.76 18.13 -21.07
N LYS A 170 8.26 18.86 -20.07
CA LYS A 170 7.96 20.30 -20.22
C LYS A 170 8.88 21.20 -19.43
N ILE A 171 9.37 20.76 -18.29
CA ILE A 171 10.18 21.55 -17.36
C ILE A 171 11.66 21.18 -17.47
N ALA A 172 11.98 19.90 -17.41
CA ALA A 172 13.36 19.43 -17.41
C ALA A 172 14.24 19.86 -18.62
N PRO A 173 13.68 20.08 -19.84
CA PRO A 173 14.50 20.52 -20.99
C PRO A 173 15.15 21.92 -20.84
N GLN A 174 14.73 22.72 -19.87
CA GLN A 174 15.38 24.03 -19.62
C GLN A 174 16.73 23.92 -18.88
N TYR A 175 17.04 22.76 -18.32
CA TYR A 175 18.27 22.48 -17.57
C TYR A 175 19.31 21.77 -18.42
N LEU A 176 20.57 21.75 -17.93
CA LEU A 176 21.60 20.92 -18.51
C LEU A 176 21.21 19.45 -18.36
N GLN A 177 21.01 18.75 -19.46
CA GLN A 177 20.52 17.39 -19.46
C GLN A 177 21.63 16.40 -19.08
N GLY A 178 21.27 15.44 -18.25
CA GLY A 178 22.05 14.24 -17.91
C GLY A 178 21.48 12.98 -18.55
N GLU A 179 21.91 11.84 -18.05
CA GLU A 179 21.43 10.54 -18.51
C GLU A 179 20.02 10.20 -17.98
N LEU A 180 19.72 10.61 -16.75
CA LEU A 180 18.44 10.38 -16.09
C LEU A 180 17.86 11.69 -15.56
N CYS A 181 16.56 11.87 -15.75
CA CYS A 181 15.80 12.93 -15.09
C CYS A 181 14.83 12.30 -14.11
N ILE A 182 14.99 12.59 -12.83
CA ILE A 182 14.14 12.06 -11.76
C ILE A 182 13.61 13.24 -10.95
N PRO A 183 12.32 13.61 -11.13
CA PRO A 183 11.70 14.64 -10.32
C PRO A 183 11.50 14.19 -8.87
N SER A 184 11.61 15.13 -7.93
CA SER A 184 11.23 14.95 -6.54
C SER A 184 9.92 15.70 -6.27
N LEU A 185 8.89 15.02 -5.81
CA LEU A 185 7.54 15.54 -5.65
C LEU A 185 7.15 15.58 -4.16
N MET A 186 7.01 16.77 -3.60
CA MET A 186 6.36 16.96 -2.29
C MET A 186 4.93 17.45 -2.53
N ILE A 187 3.96 16.60 -2.29
CA ILE A 187 2.54 16.95 -2.42
C ILE A 187 2.11 17.70 -1.16
N VAL A 188 1.67 18.94 -1.34
CA VAL A 188 1.17 19.80 -0.26
C VAL A 188 -0.29 19.50 0.01
N SER A 189 -1.09 19.36 -1.05
CA SER A 189 -2.50 19.02 -0.98
C SER A 189 -2.99 18.45 -2.30
N THR A 190 -4.01 17.60 -2.23
CA THR A 190 -4.72 17.08 -3.41
C THR A 190 -6.21 17.28 -3.19
N GLU A 191 -6.88 17.92 -4.13
CA GLU A 191 -8.33 18.07 -4.19
C GLU A 191 -8.87 17.19 -5.33
N LEU A 192 -9.79 16.30 -4.99
CA LEU A 192 -10.51 15.45 -5.94
C LEU A 192 -11.89 16.07 -6.23
N PRO A 193 -12.49 15.88 -7.43
CA PRO A 193 -13.80 16.43 -7.76
C PRO A 193 -14.92 15.95 -6.82
N GLU A 194 -14.80 14.75 -6.31
CA GLU A 194 -15.73 14.14 -5.35
C GLU A 194 -15.66 14.76 -3.95
N ASP A 195 -14.59 15.46 -3.62
CA ASP A 195 -14.39 16.11 -2.31
C ASP A 195 -14.98 17.53 -2.28
N THR A 196 -15.46 18.05 -3.43
CA THR A 196 -16.03 19.39 -3.51
C THR A 196 -17.54 19.36 -3.33
N GLU A 197 -18.03 20.00 -2.25
CA GLU A 197 -19.50 20.22 -2.03
C GLU A 197 -20.10 21.18 -3.09
N ALA A 198 -19.29 21.90 -3.83
CA ALA A 198 -19.73 22.77 -4.91
C ALA A 198 -20.10 21.90 -6.14
N PRO A 199 -21.30 22.10 -6.73
CA PRO A 199 -21.62 21.43 -7.98
C PRO A 199 -20.53 21.77 -9.01
N ALA A 200 -19.81 20.73 -9.47
CA ALA A 200 -18.81 20.89 -10.52
C ALA A 200 -19.39 21.74 -11.64
N ALA A 201 -18.71 22.82 -12.02
CA ALA A 201 -19.13 23.59 -13.16
C ALA A 201 -19.34 22.63 -14.31
N LYS A 202 -20.42 22.75 -15.08
CA LYS A 202 -20.86 21.80 -16.14
C LYS A 202 -19.78 21.41 -17.15
N ASN A 203 -18.61 22.06 -17.11
CA ASN A 203 -17.45 21.82 -17.98
C ASN A 203 -16.15 21.55 -17.18
N ASP A 204 -16.19 21.32 -15.86
CA ASP A 204 -14.99 20.98 -15.10
C ASP A 204 -14.73 19.47 -15.29
N THR A 205 -13.74 19.16 -16.11
CA THR A 205 -13.26 17.80 -16.40
C THR A 205 -12.00 17.48 -15.60
N ALA A 206 -11.68 18.29 -14.57
CA ALA A 206 -10.53 18.03 -13.72
C ALA A 206 -10.69 16.70 -13.00
N LEU A 207 -9.67 15.88 -13.08
CA LEU A 207 -9.55 14.63 -12.33
C LEU A 207 -9.01 14.88 -10.92
N ALA A 208 -8.09 15.86 -10.80
CA ALA A 208 -7.51 16.31 -9.53
C ALA A 208 -6.88 17.69 -9.70
N ARG A 209 -6.84 18.44 -8.59
CA ARG A 209 -5.98 19.63 -8.41
C ARG A 209 -4.93 19.27 -7.37
N VAL A 210 -3.66 19.45 -7.72
CA VAL A 210 -2.53 19.05 -6.89
C VAL A 210 -1.63 20.25 -6.64
N TRP A 211 -1.58 20.70 -5.39
CA TRP A 211 -0.60 21.69 -4.94
C TRP A 211 0.66 20.96 -4.54
N LEU A 212 1.78 21.36 -5.12
CA LEU A 212 3.03 20.65 -4.91
C LEU A 212 4.24 21.61 -4.86
N ASP A 213 5.23 21.20 -4.08
CA ASP A 213 6.58 21.68 -4.17
C ASP A 213 7.43 20.60 -4.84
N CYS A 214 7.93 20.86 -6.03
CA CYS A 214 8.68 19.86 -6.76
C CYS A 214 10.03 20.35 -7.23
N TRP A 215 10.95 19.42 -7.32
CA TRP A 215 12.28 19.65 -7.85
C TRP A 215 12.50 18.76 -9.06
N VAL A 216 13.10 19.29 -10.09
CA VAL A 216 13.53 18.54 -11.26
C VAL A 216 15.05 18.39 -11.16
N PHE A 217 15.54 17.16 -11.16
CA PHE A 217 16.97 16.88 -11.13
C PHE A 217 17.40 16.04 -12.31
N TRP A 218 18.53 16.42 -12.91
CA TRP A 218 19.25 15.64 -13.88
C TRP A 218 20.47 14.97 -13.24
N TYR A 219 20.67 13.70 -13.56
CA TYR A 219 21.75 12.88 -13.05
C TYR A 219 22.53 12.24 -14.16
N ASN A 220 23.86 12.06 -13.95
CA ASN A 220 24.66 11.09 -14.68
C ASN A 220 24.90 9.87 -13.80
N VAL A 221 25.05 8.71 -14.42
CA VAL A 221 25.38 7.46 -13.75
C VAL A 221 26.89 7.22 -13.84
N ALA A 222 27.56 7.08 -12.71
CA ALA A 222 28.98 6.74 -12.63
C ALA A 222 29.16 5.52 -11.74
N CYS A 223 29.32 4.34 -12.36
CA CYS A 223 29.31 3.06 -11.68
C CYS A 223 27.98 2.84 -10.92
N ASP A 224 28.02 2.84 -9.60
CA ASP A 224 26.89 2.69 -8.69
C ASP A 224 26.43 4.01 -8.04
N THR A 225 26.83 5.15 -8.61
CA THR A 225 26.58 6.47 -8.05
C THR A 225 25.76 7.33 -9.03
N LEU A 226 24.64 7.90 -8.56
CA LEU A 226 23.95 9.00 -9.22
C LEU A 226 24.67 10.30 -8.91
N LYS A 227 25.10 11.03 -9.93
CA LYS A 227 25.73 12.35 -9.80
C LYS A 227 24.78 13.42 -10.28
N THR A 228 24.34 14.30 -9.39
CA THR A 228 23.51 15.45 -9.75
C THR A 228 24.30 16.42 -10.62
N ILE A 229 23.70 16.80 -11.76
CA ILE A 229 24.33 17.70 -12.74
C ILE A 229 23.66 19.07 -12.71
N SER A 230 22.34 19.07 -12.72
CA SER A 230 21.54 20.30 -12.78
C SER A 230 20.15 20.04 -12.25
N GLY A 231 19.43 21.10 -11.96
CA GLY A 231 18.04 21.01 -11.49
C GLY A 231 17.55 22.32 -10.94
N GLY A 232 16.29 22.34 -10.52
CA GLY A 232 15.68 23.49 -9.89
C GLY A 232 14.32 23.20 -9.31
N ASN A 233 13.87 24.11 -8.47
CA ASN A 233 12.56 24.07 -7.82
C ASN A 233 11.46 24.60 -8.73
N HIS A 234 10.29 23.98 -8.67
CA HIS A 234 9.08 24.35 -9.36
C HIS A 234 7.87 24.08 -8.46
N SER A 235 7.45 25.09 -7.72
CA SER A 235 6.27 24.99 -6.86
C SER A 235 5.03 25.51 -7.57
N GLY A 236 3.85 24.98 -7.25
CA GLY A 236 2.61 25.50 -7.82
C GLY A 236 1.43 24.56 -7.77
N LEU A 237 0.44 24.84 -8.63
CA LEU A 237 -0.79 24.08 -8.78
C LEU A 237 -0.82 23.38 -10.14
N MET A 238 -0.89 22.07 -10.13
CA MET A 238 -1.17 21.26 -11.32
C MET A 238 -2.64 20.83 -11.36
N THR A 239 -3.25 20.97 -12.54
CA THR A 239 -4.57 20.39 -12.80
C THR A 239 -4.40 19.17 -13.69
N LEU A 240 -4.96 18.05 -13.25
CA LEU A 240 -4.96 16.80 -14.00
C LEU A 240 -6.32 16.55 -14.63
N GLN A 241 -6.30 15.97 -15.83
CA GLN A 241 -7.50 15.55 -16.57
C GLN A 241 -7.32 14.12 -17.08
N GLN A 242 -8.43 13.48 -17.39
CA GLN A 242 -8.39 12.16 -18.04
C GLN A 242 -8.13 12.34 -19.55
N THR A 243 -7.06 11.73 -20.02
CA THR A 243 -6.70 11.73 -21.45
C THR A 243 -6.45 10.29 -21.89
N ASN A 244 -7.26 9.78 -22.81
CA ASN A 244 -7.19 8.38 -23.29
C ASN A 244 -7.22 7.35 -22.15
N GLY A 245 -8.04 7.58 -21.13
CA GLY A 245 -8.20 6.67 -19.99
C GLY A 245 -7.09 6.75 -18.95
N LYS A 246 -6.14 7.69 -19.05
CA LYS A 246 -5.05 7.90 -18.10
C LYS A 246 -5.03 9.34 -17.60
N PRO A 247 -4.56 9.59 -16.35
CA PRO A 247 -4.29 10.94 -15.87
C PRO A 247 -3.23 11.63 -16.74
N ALA A 248 -3.42 12.91 -16.98
CA ALA A 248 -2.44 13.77 -17.65
C ALA A 248 -2.55 15.18 -17.10
N VAL A 249 -1.42 15.89 -16.94
CA VAL A 249 -1.41 17.30 -16.52
C VAL A 249 -1.91 18.16 -17.68
N SER A 250 -2.99 18.90 -17.44
CA SER A 250 -3.58 19.83 -18.42
C SER A 250 -3.06 21.26 -18.25
N SER A 251 -2.72 21.65 -17.00
CA SER A 251 -2.13 22.96 -16.70
C SER A 251 -1.21 22.90 -15.50
N PHE A 252 -0.24 23.80 -15.46
CA PHE A 252 0.64 24.03 -14.32
C PHE A 252 0.78 25.54 -14.09
N GLU A 253 0.18 26.05 -13.00
CA GLU A 253 0.35 27.40 -12.53
C GLU A 253 1.52 27.43 -11.55
N GLN A 254 2.67 27.96 -11.98
CA GLN A 254 3.91 28.00 -11.21
C GLN A 254 4.02 29.28 -10.40
N THR A 255 4.71 29.22 -9.27
CA THR A 255 5.18 30.38 -8.52
C THR A 255 6.16 31.20 -9.39
N ALA A 256 6.19 32.50 -9.19
CA ALA A 256 7.15 33.37 -9.85
C ALA A 256 8.52 33.25 -9.14
N ASP A 257 9.59 33.53 -9.87
CA ASP A 257 10.93 33.56 -9.31
C ASP A 257 11.26 34.88 -8.59
N GLY A 258 12.29 34.85 -7.72
CA GLY A 258 12.86 36.01 -7.06
C GLY A 258 11.86 36.78 -6.19
N ALA A 259 11.78 38.10 -6.32
CA ALA A 259 10.91 38.94 -5.50
C ALA A 259 9.40 38.64 -5.69
N GLY A 260 9.03 37.99 -6.78
CA GLY A 260 7.66 37.58 -7.08
C GLY A 260 7.25 36.25 -6.39
N PHE A 261 8.18 35.52 -5.80
CA PHE A 261 7.92 34.17 -5.25
C PHE A 261 6.84 34.19 -4.17
N THR A 262 7.07 34.89 -3.07
CA THR A 262 6.13 34.92 -1.94
C THR A 262 4.72 35.39 -2.34
N PRO A 263 4.51 36.52 -3.04
CA PRO A 263 3.16 36.92 -3.43
C PRO A 263 2.46 35.94 -4.36
N SER A 264 3.19 35.28 -5.27
CA SER A 264 2.62 34.28 -6.16
C SER A 264 2.30 32.97 -5.43
N ALA A 265 3.16 32.56 -4.51
CA ALA A 265 2.93 31.38 -3.69
C ALA A 265 1.70 31.53 -2.77
N GLU A 266 1.58 32.67 -2.07
CA GLU A 266 0.38 32.98 -1.28
C GLU A 266 -0.90 32.91 -2.11
N LYS A 267 -0.88 33.45 -3.33
CA LYS A 267 -2.02 33.40 -4.24
C LYS A 267 -2.35 31.99 -4.71
N ILE A 268 -1.34 31.21 -5.13
CA ILE A 268 -1.53 29.90 -5.73
C ILE A 268 -1.91 28.85 -4.67
N PHE A 269 -1.23 28.85 -3.53
CA PHE A 269 -1.47 27.90 -2.47
C PHE A 269 -2.67 28.25 -1.58
N GLY A 270 -3.03 29.53 -1.47
CA GLY A 270 -4.20 29.97 -0.73
C GLY A 270 -4.27 29.37 0.68
N PRO A 271 -5.32 28.57 1.00
CA PRO A 271 -5.45 27.94 2.33
C PRO A 271 -4.34 26.92 2.64
N HIS A 272 -3.59 26.45 1.65
CA HIS A 272 -2.49 25.51 1.80
C HIS A 272 -1.12 26.17 1.96
N TYR A 273 -1.06 27.53 1.98
CA TYR A 273 0.19 28.26 1.97
C TYR A 273 1.07 27.98 3.19
N ASP A 274 0.50 27.91 4.40
CA ASP A 274 1.27 27.66 5.62
C ASP A 274 1.93 26.26 5.61
N ILE A 275 1.20 25.26 5.11
CA ILE A 275 1.73 23.89 4.93
C ILE A 275 2.85 23.92 3.89
N PHE A 276 2.62 24.54 2.74
CA PHE A 276 3.64 24.71 1.70
C PHE A 276 4.90 25.37 2.26
N GLN A 277 4.77 26.50 2.95
CA GLN A 277 5.90 27.25 3.50
C GLN A 277 6.70 26.40 4.50
N SER A 278 6.03 25.66 5.38
CA SER A 278 6.67 24.75 6.34
C SER A 278 7.47 23.66 5.63
N MET A 279 6.89 23.03 4.60
CA MET A 279 7.57 21.98 3.82
C MET A 279 8.71 22.54 2.99
N HIS A 280 8.49 23.66 2.30
CA HIS A 280 9.48 24.32 1.44
C HIS A 280 10.71 24.77 2.21
N ALA A 281 10.53 25.30 3.42
CA ALA A 281 11.63 25.77 4.27
C ALA A 281 12.42 24.64 4.95
N ASN A 282 11.87 23.42 5.01
CA ASN A 282 12.49 22.30 5.70
C ASN A 282 13.37 21.46 4.75
N GLU A 283 14.69 21.72 4.81
CA GLU A 283 15.66 21.03 3.94
C GLU A 283 15.73 19.52 4.23
N ASP A 284 15.67 19.12 5.50
CA ASP A 284 15.76 17.71 5.89
C ASP A 284 14.58 16.92 5.33
N VAL A 285 13.37 17.47 5.39
CA VAL A 285 12.18 16.84 4.80
C VAL A 285 12.30 16.73 3.29
N ARG A 286 12.78 17.77 2.61
CA ARG A 286 12.97 17.75 1.16
C ARG A 286 13.96 16.68 0.73
N GLU A 287 15.09 16.59 1.46
CA GLU A 287 16.12 15.60 1.14
C GLU A 287 15.64 14.17 1.44
N ALA A 288 14.95 13.93 2.56
CA ALA A 288 14.36 12.65 2.87
C ALA A 288 13.36 12.18 1.79
N VAL A 289 12.46 13.08 1.34
CA VAL A 289 11.51 12.79 0.25
C VAL A 289 12.25 12.50 -1.06
N ARG A 290 13.28 13.26 -1.38
CA ARG A 290 14.10 13.05 -2.58
C ARG A 290 14.78 11.68 -2.56
N GLN A 291 15.43 11.32 -1.46
CA GLN A 291 16.13 10.05 -1.30
C GLN A 291 15.16 8.87 -1.43
N GLU A 292 14.00 8.97 -0.77
CA GLU A 292 12.98 7.93 -0.88
C GLU A 292 12.48 7.73 -2.32
N GLN A 293 12.21 8.81 -3.05
CA GLN A 293 11.78 8.71 -4.44
C GLN A 293 12.89 8.21 -5.36
N LEU A 294 14.15 8.50 -5.06
CA LEU A 294 15.29 7.91 -5.76
C LEU A 294 15.36 6.41 -5.50
N ARG A 295 15.22 5.95 -4.24
CA ARG A 295 15.17 4.52 -3.91
C ARG A 295 14.06 3.81 -4.67
N GLN A 296 12.83 4.34 -4.64
CA GLN A 296 11.68 3.79 -5.39
C GLN A 296 11.94 3.73 -6.89
N TYR A 297 12.54 4.78 -7.47
CA TYR A 297 12.89 4.80 -8.89
C TYR A 297 13.93 3.72 -9.22
N ILE A 298 15.00 3.61 -8.43
CA ILE A 298 16.09 2.65 -8.59
C ILE A 298 15.54 1.21 -8.52
N ARG A 299 14.71 0.90 -7.53
CA ARG A 299 14.08 -0.42 -7.39
C ARG A 299 13.17 -0.72 -8.57
N ARG A 300 12.25 0.18 -8.93
CA ARG A 300 11.31 0.02 -10.05
C ARG A 300 12.02 -0.27 -11.38
N HIS A 301 13.17 0.34 -11.61
CA HIS A 301 13.94 0.18 -12.85
C HIS A 301 15.10 -0.82 -12.73
N ASN A 302 15.23 -1.48 -11.58
CA ASN A 302 16.31 -2.45 -11.30
C ASN A 302 17.69 -1.90 -11.61
N LEU A 303 17.97 -0.67 -11.17
CA LEU A 303 19.26 -0.01 -11.42
C LEU A 303 20.29 -0.39 -10.35
N PRO A 304 21.55 -0.64 -10.71
CA PRO A 304 22.62 -1.01 -9.77
C PRO A 304 23.20 0.23 -9.06
N ILE A 305 22.36 1.09 -8.49
CA ILE A 305 22.74 2.34 -7.84
C ILE A 305 22.71 2.18 -6.34
N ARG A 306 23.76 2.65 -5.68
CA ARG A 306 23.91 2.62 -4.20
C ARG A 306 24.10 4.00 -3.61
N TYR A 307 24.68 4.95 -4.35
CA TYR A 307 25.11 6.24 -3.83
C TYR A 307 24.48 7.41 -4.60
N LEU A 308 24.32 8.53 -3.90
CA LEU A 308 23.98 9.83 -4.45
C LEU A 308 25.14 10.80 -4.21
N GLN A 309 25.54 11.57 -5.22
CA GLN A 309 26.54 12.63 -5.12
C GLN A 309 26.00 13.94 -5.69
N ASP A 310 25.93 14.98 -4.86
CA ASP A 310 25.53 16.31 -5.27
C ASP A 310 26.72 17.21 -5.52
N TYR A 311 26.78 17.81 -6.72
CA TYR A 311 27.64 18.95 -7.11
C TYR A 311 29.09 18.92 -6.58
N GLY A 312 29.68 17.76 -6.47
CA GLY A 312 31.05 17.59 -5.99
C GLY A 312 31.20 17.44 -4.49
N TRP A 313 30.11 17.31 -3.74
CA TRP A 313 30.15 16.85 -2.35
C TRP A 313 30.50 15.35 -2.28
N ASP A 314 30.84 14.88 -1.11
CA ASP A 314 31.05 13.45 -0.90
C ASP A 314 29.76 12.67 -1.20
N ALA A 315 29.91 11.47 -1.76
CA ALA A 315 28.79 10.60 -2.05
C ALA A 315 28.18 10.08 -0.74
N VAL A 316 26.84 10.10 -0.65
CA VAL A 316 26.08 9.54 0.45
C VAL A 316 25.43 8.23 0.02
N GLU A 317 25.35 7.27 0.91
CA GLU A 317 24.66 6.00 0.67
C GLU A 317 23.14 6.21 0.67
N LEU A 318 22.46 5.64 -0.32
CA LEU A 318 21.00 5.74 -0.44
C LEU A 318 20.26 4.66 0.36
N TRP A 319 20.97 3.61 0.79
CA TRP A 319 20.41 2.44 1.44
C TRP A 319 20.96 2.29 2.84
N ASP A 320 20.11 1.95 3.81
CA ASP A 320 20.59 1.54 5.12
C ASP A 320 21.25 0.16 5.03
N ALA A 321 22.21 -0.12 5.94
CA ALA A 321 22.96 -1.36 5.91
C ALA A 321 22.08 -2.63 5.98
N ALA A 322 20.91 -2.54 6.62
CA ALA A 322 19.93 -3.60 6.71
C ALA A 322 19.16 -3.87 5.39
N GLU A 323 19.08 -2.88 4.49
CA GLU A 323 18.38 -3.00 3.20
C GLU A 323 19.27 -3.57 2.07
N LEU A 324 20.55 -3.82 2.37
CA LEU A 324 21.55 -4.30 1.40
C LEU A 324 21.82 -5.81 1.49
N GLU A 325 21.24 -6.50 2.47
CA GLU A 325 21.32 -7.96 2.56
C GLU A 325 20.26 -8.61 1.65
N PRO A 326 20.64 -9.57 0.77
CA PRO A 326 19.74 -10.21 -0.18
C PRO A 326 18.77 -11.21 0.47
#